data_92a1cff0e22c93b5c7df9faf9b0c16f9
#
_entry.id   92a1cff0e22c93b5c7df9faf9b0c16f9
#
_cell.length_a   1.000
_cell.length_b   1.000
_cell.length_c   1.000
_cell.angle_alpha   90.00
_cell.angle_beta   90.00
_cell.angle_gamma   90.00
#
_symmetry.space_group_name_H-M   'P 1'
#
loop_
_entity.id
_entity.type
_entity.pdbx_description
1 polymer ?
#
loop_
_entity_poly.entity_id
_entity_poly.type
_entity_poly.pdbx_seq_one_letter_code
_entity_poly.pdbx_strand_id
1 'polypeptide(L)'
;MRTFFLGLALATSSALAQGSDDLDALQLADQAQIPVASASDWHSFVEVALGQAATPHGPTLAGQRLSFDLQFDQRFAPEWRAVFSDRLDLNRQQQPGQASVDKDVNTIRDAYLSWQPQAHQLLDAGRINVPYGAASGYNPSDYFRDYAVRSAVSVDPSSLKKNRMGSVMLRGQQLWDSGSLTALYSPQLAQQANAGSYHPDLGATNAQDRWLIAYSQKLPSSMAGQLTPQWLLQGGAHTHPQIGMNLSALLNDASVAYLEYSGGRSGSMLSQALQGKDDTVFRNRLASGITYTAANKLSLTLEYEYNGSALDDQAWDALRKGIKQGAPLPYLQYRQWQQNQQELATRQEVFVYASWPDALLQHLDLSAMQKLNLADHSRLYWLEARYHLEKLDLALQWQRNSGEASSAYGAALQKYSWQAQLRVYF
;
A
#
# COMPACT_ATOMS: atom_id res chain seq x y z
N MET A 1 -28.86 -21.47 59.60
CA MET A 1 -29.19 -21.14 58.22
C MET A 1 -28.38 -19.91 57.85
N ARG A 2 -27.31 -20.08 57.13
CA ARG A 2 -26.41 -19.01 56.63
C ARG A 2 -26.46 -19.05 55.11
N THR A 3 -27.07 -18.05 54.52
CA THR A 3 -27.13 -17.81 53.08
C THR A 3 -25.81 -17.19 52.60
N PHE A 4 -25.09 -17.89 51.75
CA PHE A 4 -23.91 -17.36 51.01
C PHE A 4 -24.42 -16.63 49.74
N PHE A 5 -24.16 -15.37 49.64
CA PHE A 5 -24.27 -14.59 48.39
C PHE A 5 -22.93 -14.72 47.67
N LEU A 6 -22.96 -15.38 46.53
CA LEU A 6 -21.81 -15.42 45.58
C LEU A 6 -21.96 -14.20 44.64
N GLY A 7 -21.16 -13.17 44.89
CA GLY A 7 -21.04 -12.03 43.97
C GLY A 7 -20.23 -12.39 42.75
N LEU A 8 -20.89 -12.45 41.59
CA LEU A 8 -20.28 -12.59 40.29
C LEU A 8 -19.72 -11.24 39.88
N ALA A 9 -18.42 -11.03 40.02
CA ALA A 9 -17.71 -9.89 39.46
C ALA A 9 -17.62 -10.08 37.95
N LEU A 10 -18.45 -9.38 37.20
CA LEU A 10 -18.28 -9.17 35.76
C LEU A 10 -17.04 -8.29 35.55
N ALA A 11 -15.94 -8.91 35.22
CA ALA A 11 -14.81 -8.21 34.64
C ALA A 11 -15.23 -7.76 33.21
N THR A 12 -15.60 -6.50 33.07
CA THR A 12 -15.71 -5.84 31.78
C THR A 12 -14.30 -5.66 31.24
N SER A 13 -13.81 -6.64 30.48
CA SER A 13 -12.71 -6.42 29.55
C SER A 13 -13.23 -5.47 28.49
N SER A 14 -12.91 -4.18 28.63
CA SER A 14 -13.00 -3.22 27.56
C SER A 14 -12.04 -3.72 26.46
N ALA A 15 -12.60 -4.42 25.47
CA ALA A 15 -11.98 -4.58 24.18
C ALA A 15 -11.82 -3.15 23.64
N LEU A 16 -10.57 -2.64 23.71
CA LEU A 16 -10.18 -1.47 22.95
C LEU A 16 -10.41 -1.86 21.50
N ALA A 17 -11.47 -1.34 20.93
CA ALA A 17 -11.73 -1.40 19.51
C ALA A 17 -10.43 -1.03 18.80
N GLN A 18 -9.98 -1.88 17.87
CA GLN A 18 -8.99 -1.53 16.90
C GLN A 18 -9.49 -0.27 16.20
N GLY A 19 -9.02 0.87 16.67
CA GLY A 19 -9.25 2.16 16.04
C GLY A 19 -8.55 2.09 14.71
N SER A 20 -9.34 2.00 13.71
CA SER A 20 -9.14 2.33 12.30
C SER A 20 -7.70 2.36 11.78
N ASP A 21 -7.47 1.62 10.72
CA ASP A 21 -6.29 1.68 9.84
C ASP A 21 -5.89 3.13 9.45
N ASP A 22 -6.80 4.09 9.54
CA ASP A 22 -6.57 5.52 9.25
C ASP A 22 -5.76 6.24 10.33
N LEU A 23 -5.93 5.89 11.61
CA LEU A 23 -5.05 6.39 12.68
C LEU A 23 -3.67 5.69 12.61
N ASP A 24 -3.64 4.44 12.20
CA ASP A 24 -2.38 3.73 11.93
C ASP A 24 -1.63 4.34 10.75
N ALA A 25 -2.32 4.86 9.72
CA ALA A 25 -1.68 5.58 8.62
C ALA A 25 -1.04 6.90 9.08
N LEU A 26 -1.65 7.61 10.03
CA LEU A 26 -1.05 8.79 10.65
C LEU A 26 0.11 8.44 11.58
N GLN A 27 0.00 7.33 12.27
CA GLN A 27 1.06 6.80 13.09
C GLN A 27 2.21 6.22 12.26
N LEU A 28 1.99 5.70 11.06
CA LEU A 28 3.03 5.23 10.14
C LEU A 28 4.02 6.34 9.74
N ALA A 29 3.59 7.59 9.69
CA ALA A 29 4.49 8.72 9.47
C ALA A 29 5.46 8.97 10.64
N ASP A 30 5.09 8.54 11.86
CA ASP A 30 5.82 8.79 13.11
C ASP A 30 6.42 7.55 13.78
N GLN A 31 6.05 6.36 13.32
CA GLN A 31 6.44 5.14 14.03
C GLN A 31 7.76 4.57 13.53
N ALA A 32 8.83 5.00 14.16
CA ALA A 32 9.73 4.00 14.71
C ALA A 32 8.99 3.32 15.88
N GLN A 33 8.26 2.25 15.62
CA GLN A 33 7.53 1.53 16.67
C GLN A 33 8.54 0.95 17.62
N ILE A 34 8.50 1.40 18.89
CA ILE A 34 8.98 0.56 19.98
C ILE A 34 8.02 -0.63 19.98
N PRO A 35 8.47 -1.85 19.68
CA PRO A 35 7.59 -3.00 19.62
C PRO A 35 6.93 -3.21 20.97
N VAL A 36 5.64 -2.91 21.07
CA VAL A 36 4.83 -3.39 22.20
C VAL A 36 4.80 -4.90 22.07
N ALA A 37 5.17 -5.62 23.12
CA ALA A 37 5.12 -7.07 23.14
C ALA A 37 3.72 -7.53 22.75
N SER A 38 3.58 -8.16 21.59
CA SER A 38 2.32 -8.71 21.13
C SER A 38 1.96 -9.93 22.00
N ALA A 39 0.68 -10.15 22.26
CA ALA A 39 0.18 -11.28 23.06
C ALA A 39 0.40 -12.62 22.35
N SER A 40 0.75 -12.64 21.08
CA SER A 40 1.09 -13.81 20.28
C SER A 40 2.17 -13.46 19.26
N ASP A 41 3.22 -14.30 19.23
CA ASP A 41 4.35 -14.15 18.28
C ASP A 41 4.01 -14.66 16.87
N TRP A 42 2.86 -15.31 16.71
CA TRP A 42 2.41 -15.95 15.48
C TRP A 42 1.03 -15.46 15.06
N HIS A 43 0.89 -15.10 13.81
CA HIS A 43 -0.38 -14.83 13.17
C HIS A 43 -0.41 -15.54 11.83
N SER A 44 -1.38 -16.42 11.65
CA SER A 44 -1.55 -17.10 10.37
C SER A 44 -3.02 -17.20 9.99
N PHE A 45 -3.28 -17.20 8.68
CA PHE A 45 -4.61 -17.45 8.16
C PHE A 45 -4.54 -18.20 6.83
N VAL A 46 -5.63 -18.88 6.53
CA VAL A 46 -5.92 -19.43 5.21
C VAL A 46 -7.10 -18.67 4.62
N GLU A 47 -6.98 -18.24 3.38
CA GLU A 47 -8.03 -17.51 2.66
C GLU A 47 -8.41 -18.22 1.36
N VAL A 48 -9.68 -18.48 1.16
CA VAL A 48 -10.25 -18.92 -0.11
C VAL A 48 -11.01 -17.75 -0.74
N ALA A 49 -10.77 -17.48 -2.01
CA ALA A 49 -11.49 -16.47 -2.76
C ALA A 49 -12.04 -17.08 -4.06
N LEU A 50 -13.30 -16.81 -4.32
CA LEU A 50 -14.01 -17.21 -5.55
C LEU A 50 -14.59 -15.97 -6.20
N GLY A 51 -14.39 -15.79 -7.51
CA GLY A 51 -14.88 -14.60 -8.16
C GLY A 51 -15.03 -14.74 -9.68
N GLN A 52 -15.55 -13.69 -10.27
CA GLN A 52 -15.69 -13.57 -11.72
C GLN A 52 -15.29 -12.17 -12.16
N ALA A 53 -14.71 -12.08 -13.34
CA ALA A 53 -14.34 -10.83 -13.97
C ALA A 53 -14.83 -10.79 -15.41
N ALA A 54 -15.57 -9.76 -15.78
CA ALA A 54 -15.95 -9.51 -17.17
C ALA A 54 -14.86 -8.74 -17.89
N THR A 55 -14.46 -9.23 -19.05
CA THR A 55 -13.50 -8.56 -19.93
C THR A 55 -14.24 -7.62 -20.92
N PRO A 56 -13.60 -6.54 -21.42
CA PRO A 56 -14.26 -5.61 -22.34
C PRO A 56 -14.74 -6.25 -23.66
N HIS A 57 -14.02 -7.24 -24.17
CA HIS A 57 -14.25 -7.84 -25.50
C HIS A 57 -14.18 -9.37 -25.50
N GLY A 58 -14.30 -10.00 -24.33
CA GLY A 58 -14.14 -11.44 -24.19
C GLY A 58 -15.14 -12.06 -23.22
N PRO A 59 -15.02 -13.36 -22.99
CA PRO A 59 -15.87 -14.06 -22.03
C PRO A 59 -15.57 -13.64 -20.60
N THR A 60 -16.50 -13.91 -19.71
CA THR A 60 -16.31 -13.79 -18.27
C THR A 60 -15.28 -14.82 -17.80
N LEU A 61 -14.29 -14.37 -17.05
CA LEU A 61 -13.25 -15.21 -16.43
C LEU A 61 -13.69 -15.59 -15.02
N ALA A 62 -13.69 -16.87 -14.70
CA ALA A 62 -13.85 -17.35 -13.34
C ALA A 62 -12.47 -17.42 -12.68
N GLY A 63 -12.36 -16.87 -11.47
CA GLY A 63 -11.13 -16.87 -10.67
C GLY A 63 -11.32 -17.61 -9.35
N GLN A 64 -10.32 -18.39 -8.98
CA GLN A 64 -10.21 -19.04 -7.67
C GLN A 64 -8.82 -18.74 -7.11
N ARG A 65 -8.76 -18.43 -5.82
CA ARG A 65 -7.50 -18.24 -5.12
C ARG A 65 -7.55 -18.95 -3.77
N LEU A 66 -6.49 -19.67 -3.47
CA LEU A 66 -6.19 -20.16 -2.13
C LEU A 66 -4.93 -19.47 -1.66
N SER A 67 -5.00 -18.79 -0.52
CA SER A 67 -3.86 -18.06 0.03
C SER A 67 -3.51 -18.59 1.42
N PHE A 68 -2.22 -18.66 1.69
CA PHE A 68 -1.64 -18.93 3.01
C PHE A 68 -0.86 -17.72 3.44
N ASP A 69 -1.17 -17.17 4.60
CA ASP A 69 -0.49 -16.01 5.17
C ASP A 69 0.12 -16.38 6.50
N LEU A 70 1.39 -16.06 6.67
CA LEU A 70 2.14 -16.33 7.90
C LEU A 70 2.88 -15.05 8.30
N GLN A 71 2.71 -14.67 9.56
CA GLN A 71 3.47 -13.61 10.21
C GLN A 71 4.05 -14.16 11.50
N PHE A 72 5.33 -13.95 11.68
CA PHE A 72 6.08 -14.32 12.84
C PHE A 72 6.87 -13.11 13.32
N ASP A 73 6.79 -12.80 14.61
CA ASP A 73 7.44 -11.66 15.22
C ASP A 73 7.83 -12.05 16.64
N GLN A 74 9.07 -12.46 16.84
CA GLN A 74 9.53 -12.99 18.11
C GLN A 74 10.80 -12.34 18.61
N ARG A 75 10.77 -11.92 19.87
CA ARG A 75 11.96 -11.56 20.63
C ARG A 75 12.55 -12.83 21.25
N PHE A 76 13.72 -13.26 20.77
CA PHE A 76 14.41 -14.47 21.22
C PHE A 76 15.55 -14.18 22.23
N ALA A 77 15.93 -12.91 22.37
CA ALA A 77 16.82 -12.42 23.39
C ALA A 77 16.43 -10.98 23.79
N PRO A 78 16.88 -10.44 24.93
CA PRO A 78 16.48 -9.10 25.41
C PRO A 78 16.63 -7.98 24.36
N GLU A 79 17.68 -8.07 23.54
CA GLU A 79 18.03 -7.06 22.52
C GLU A 79 17.73 -7.53 21.09
N TRP A 80 17.29 -8.79 20.88
CA TRP A 80 17.17 -9.38 19.56
C TRP A 80 15.74 -9.83 19.27
N ARG A 81 15.28 -9.49 18.07
CA ARG A 81 13.96 -9.82 17.53
C ARG A 81 14.12 -10.34 16.10
N ALA A 82 13.37 -11.36 15.75
CA ALA A 82 13.24 -11.88 14.39
C ALA A 82 11.83 -11.61 13.87
N VAL A 83 11.74 -11.09 12.65
CA VAL A 83 10.46 -10.83 11.97
C VAL A 83 10.46 -11.57 10.65
N PHE A 84 9.40 -12.31 10.40
CA PHE A 84 9.15 -12.99 9.14
C PHE A 84 7.68 -12.83 8.75
N SER A 85 7.42 -12.48 7.50
CA SER A 85 6.08 -12.31 6.97
C SER A 85 6.06 -12.77 5.52
N ASP A 86 5.22 -13.76 5.24
CA ASP A 86 5.13 -14.40 3.92
C ASP A 86 3.68 -14.62 3.51
N ARG A 87 3.43 -14.56 2.21
CA ARG A 87 2.14 -14.88 1.62
C ARG A 87 2.31 -15.70 0.35
N LEU A 88 1.65 -16.85 0.32
CA LEU A 88 1.55 -17.70 -0.85
C LEU A 88 0.14 -17.61 -1.43
N ASP A 89 0.01 -17.15 -2.67
CA ASP A 89 -1.24 -17.12 -3.43
C ASP A 89 -1.20 -18.18 -4.53
N LEU A 90 -2.10 -19.16 -4.45
CA LEU A 90 -2.32 -20.19 -5.48
C LEU A 90 -3.53 -19.74 -6.32
N ASN A 91 -3.28 -19.22 -7.51
CA ASN A 91 -4.30 -18.65 -8.37
C ASN A 91 -4.67 -19.61 -9.51
N ARG A 92 -5.96 -19.77 -9.75
CA ARG A 92 -6.55 -20.51 -10.86
C ARG A 92 -7.49 -19.58 -11.60
N GLN A 93 -7.30 -19.44 -12.90
CA GLN A 93 -8.18 -18.63 -13.74
C GLN A 93 -8.70 -19.49 -14.88
N GLN A 94 -10.01 -19.54 -15.03
CA GLN A 94 -10.68 -20.30 -16.07
C GLN A 94 -11.42 -19.37 -17.04
N GLN A 95 -11.29 -19.69 -18.32
CA GLN A 95 -12.05 -19.10 -19.40
C GLN A 95 -12.91 -20.20 -20.04
N PRO A 96 -14.22 -19.97 -20.31
CA PRO A 96 -15.06 -20.96 -20.96
C PRO A 96 -14.44 -21.54 -22.24
N GLY A 97 -14.30 -22.87 -22.31
CA GLY A 97 -13.73 -23.56 -23.45
C GLY A 97 -12.19 -23.56 -23.57
N GLN A 98 -11.48 -23.08 -22.56
CA GLN A 98 -10.01 -23.09 -22.50
C GLN A 98 -9.51 -23.82 -21.25
N ALA A 99 -8.24 -24.25 -21.28
CA ALA A 99 -7.56 -24.77 -20.10
C ALA A 99 -7.40 -23.68 -19.05
N SER A 100 -7.42 -24.05 -17.76
CA SER A 100 -7.13 -23.10 -16.68
C SER A 100 -5.71 -22.56 -16.80
N VAL A 101 -5.55 -21.26 -16.49
CA VAL A 101 -4.24 -20.64 -16.33
C VAL A 101 -3.92 -20.59 -14.83
N ASP A 102 -2.87 -21.30 -14.45
CA ASP A 102 -2.43 -21.39 -13.08
C ASP A 102 -1.25 -20.44 -12.86
N LYS A 103 -1.33 -19.62 -11.83
CA LYS A 103 -0.25 -18.70 -11.45
C LYS A 103 -0.09 -18.68 -9.93
N ASP A 104 0.88 -19.41 -9.46
CA ASP A 104 1.26 -19.37 -8.05
C ASP A 104 2.25 -18.24 -7.82
N VAL A 105 2.12 -17.53 -6.72
CA VAL A 105 2.98 -16.41 -6.36
C VAL A 105 3.27 -16.44 -4.87
N ASN A 106 4.54 -16.63 -4.52
CA ASN A 106 5.00 -16.44 -3.15
C ASN A 106 5.57 -15.04 -2.97
N THR A 107 5.21 -14.36 -1.88
CA THR A 107 5.62 -13.00 -1.58
C THR A 107 6.18 -12.91 -0.16
N ILE A 108 7.51 -12.91 -0.04
CA ILE A 108 8.17 -12.63 1.24
C ILE A 108 8.10 -11.12 1.46
N ARG A 109 7.26 -10.69 2.39
CA ARG A 109 7.04 -9.29 2.75
C ARG A 109 8.16 -8.78 3.64
N ASP A 110 8.44 -9.53 4.73
CA ASP A 110 9.47 -9.25 5.69
C ASP A 110 10.27 -10.52 6.01
N ALA A 111 11.57 -10.38 6.17
CA ALA A 111 12.48 -11.42 6.64
C ALA A 111 13.75 -10.74 7.19
N TYR A 112 13.73 -10.28 8.44
CA TYR A 112 14.84 -9.51 9.02
C TYR A 112 15.08 -9.81 10.49
N LEU A 113 16.29 -9.50 10.92
CA LEU A 113 16.68 -9.46 12.31
C LEU A 113 16.75 -8.01 12.77
N SER A 114 16.25 -7.74 13.96
CA SER A 114 16.30 -6.46 14.64
C SER A 114 17.14 -6.58 15.91
N TRP A 115 18.10 -5.68 16.07
CA TRP A 115 18.93 -5.55 17.24
C TRP A 115 18.69 -4.20 17.92
N GLN A 116 18.32 -4.23 19.19
CA GLN A 116 18.02 -3.07 20.01
C GLN A 116 19.07 -2.92 21.13
N PRO A 117 20.28 -2.37 20.86
CA PRO A 117 21.36 -2.24 21.84
C PRO A 117 21.00 -1.31 23.00
N GLN A 118 20.11 -0.35 22.75
CA GLN A 118 19.59 0.59 23.74
C GLN A 118 18.10 0.84 23.48
N ALA A 119 17.37 1.31 24.48
CA ALA A 119 15.91 1.52 24.38
C ALA A 119 15.49 2.44 23.22
N HIS A 120 16.36 3.31 22.77
CA HIS A 120 16.11 4.30 21.72
C HIS A 120 16.93 4.09 20.45
N GLN A 121 17.56 2.93 20.29
CA GLN A 121 18.34 2.57 19.09
C GLN A 121 17.88 1.24 18.53
N LEU A 122 17.63 1.19 17.22
CA LEU A 122 17.32 -0.04 16.50
C LEU A 122 18.23 -0.17 15.28
N LEU A 123 18.67 -1.39 15.02
CA LEU A 123 19.39 -1.79 13.82
C LEU A 123 18.71 -3.02 13.23
N ASP A 124 18.22 -2.90 12.02
CA ASP A 124 17.56 -3.99 11.32
C ASP A 124 18.34 -4.39 10.07
N ALA A 125 18.39 -5.69 9.81
CA ALA A 125 19.09 -6.23 8.65
C ALA A 125 18.26 -7.35 8.01
N GLY A 126 17.96 -7.24 6.72
CA GLY A 126 17.20 -8.23 5.98
C GLY A 126 16.21 -7.62 5.01
N ARG A 127 15.18 -8.37 4.65
CA ARG A 127 14.08 -7.91 3.79
C ARG A 127 13.04 -7.20 4.64
N ILE A 128 12.76 -5.95 4.33
CA ILE A 128 11.86 -5.10 5.11
C ILE A 128 10.89 -4.40 4.16
N ASN A 129 9.58 -4.52 4.43
CA ASN A 129 8.56 -3.71 3.79
C ASN A 129 8.42 -2.39 4.55
N VAL A 130 8.91 -1.30 3.96
CA VAL A 130 8.93 0.04 4.60
C VAL A 130 8.04 0.99 3.80
N PRO A 131 6.75 1.09 4.09
CA PRO A 131 5.90 2.12 3.52
C PRO A 131 6.20 3.48 4.16
N TYR A 132 6.26 4.53 3.34
CA TYR A 132 6.33 5.92 3.79
C TYR A 132 5.09 6.68 3.32
N GLY A 133 4.72 7.69 4.09
CA GLY A 133 3.66 8.63 3.75
C GLY A 133 2.28 8.26 4.30
N ALA A 134 1.47 9.29 4.55
CA ALA A 134 0.12 9.20 5.12
C ALA A 134 -0.98 9.08 4.06
N ALA A 135 -0.70 9.40 2.80
CA ALA A 135 -1.68 9.32 1.72
C ALA A 135 -2.08 7.87 1.43
N SER A 136 -3.34 7.66 1.06
CA SER A 136 -3.88 6.33 0.77
C SER A 136 -3.83 6.01 -0.72
N GLY A 137 -4.24 6.93 -1.58
CA GLY A 137 -4.37 6.69 -3.01
C GLY A 137 -3.05 6.71 -3.77
N TYR A 138 -2.16 7.64 -3.44
CA TYR A 138 -0.85 7.81 -4.05
C TYR A 138 0.17 8.32 -3.03
N ASN A 139 1.31 7.65 -2.89
CA ASN A 139 2.35 8.01 -1.93
C ASN A 139 3.64 8.46 -2.63
N PRO A 140 3.81 9.77 -2.93
CA PRO A 140 5.00 10.27 -3.62
C PRO A 140 6.30 10.11 -2.83
N SER A 141 6.25 10.03 -1.50
CA SER A 141 7.39 9.86 -0.61
C SER A 141 7.74 8.40 -0.31
N ASP A 142 6.99 7.44 -0.84
CA ASP A 142 7.26 6.01 -0.70
C ASP A 142 8.26 5.54 -1.77
N TYR A 143 9.54 5.69 -1.50
CA TYR A 143 10.63 5.43 -2.44
C TYR A 143 10.97 3.94 -2.63
N PHE A 144 10.33 3.01 -1.90
CA PHE A 144 10.59 1.57 -1.97
C PHE A 144 9.40 0.76 -2.52
N ARG A 145 8.41 1.44 -3.12
CA ARG A 145 7.21 0.77 -3.66
C ARG A 145 7.40 0.10 -5.02
N ASP A 146 8.45 0.51 -5.78
CA ASP A 146 8.67 0.07 -7.15
C ASP A 146 8.82 -1.45 -7.23
N TYR A 147 8.08 -2.08 -8.15
CA TYR A 147 8.05 -3.52 -8.39
C TYR A 147 7.72 -4.38 -7.16
N ALA A 148 7.27 -3.79 -6.07
CA ALA A 148 7.02 -4.49 -4.81
C ALA A 148 5.74 -5.33 -4.82
N VAL A 149 4.77 -5.06 -5.71
CA VAL A 149 3.52 -5.82 -5.81
C VAL A 149 3.69 -6.99 -6.76
N ARG A 150 3.75 -8.21 -6.23
CA ARG A 150 3.82 -9.46 -7.02
C ARG A 150 2.43 -10.04 -7.31
N SER A 151 1.53 -9.98 -6.33
CA SER A 151 0.15 -10.48 -6.40
C SER A 151 -0.80 -9.44 -5.82
N ALA A 152 -1.59 -8.80 -6.67
CA ALA A 152 -2.63 -7.87 -6.23
C ALA A 152 -3.91 -8.65 -5.93
N VAL A 153 -4.18 -8.91 -4.67
CA VAL A 153 -5.38 -9.65 -4.20
C VAL A 153 -6.59 -8.74 -4.06
N SER A 154 -6.37 -7.44 -3.93
CA SER A 154 -7.36 -6.37 -3.90
C SER A 154 -6.72 -5.09 -4.43
N VAL A 155 -7.54 -4.14 -4.90
CA VAL A 155 -7.10 -2.78 -5.26
C VAL A 155 -7.19 -1.81 -4.08
N ASP A 156 -7.62 -2.28 -2.93
CA ASP A 156 -7.62 -1.53 -1.68
C ASP A 156 -6.18 -1.11 -1.32
N PRO A 157 -5.93 0.20 -1.03
CA PRO A 157 -4.59 0.71 -0.75
C PRO A 157 -3.89 0.04 0.43
N SER A 158 -4.61 -0.25 1.51
CA SER A 158 -4.05 -0.92 2.69
C SER A 158 -3.60 -2.34 2.35
N SER A 159 -4.42 -3.07 1.60
CA SER A 159 -4.09 -4.40 1.08
C SER A 159 -2.86 -4.37 0.17
N LEU A 160 -2.74 -3.38 -0.71
CA LEU A 160 -1.58 -3.21 -1.58
C LEU A 160 -0.31 -2.94 -0.77
N LYS A 161 -0.35 -2.02 0.20
CA LYS A 161 0.80 -1.70 1.07
C LYS A 161 1.23 -2.91 1.92
N LYS A 162 0.28 -3.62 2.51
CA LYS A 162 0.54 -4.79 3.36
C LYS A 162 1.15 -5.96 2.58
N ASN A 163 0.67 -6.21 1.35
CA ASN A 163 1.07 -7.38 0.55
C ASN A 163 2.25 -7.11 -0.39
N ARG A 164 3.00 -6.03 -0.19
CA ARG A 164 4.22 -5.75 -0.95
C ARG A 164 5.38 -6.62 -0.49
N MET A 165 6.19 -7.01 -1.44
CA MET A 165 7.49 -7.59 -1.20
C MET A 165 8.43 -6.53 -0.64
N GLY A 166 9.07 -6.77 0.49
CA GLY A 166 10.05 -5.86 1.06
C GLY A 166 11.34 -5.76 0.22
N SER A 167 12.14 -4.74 0.47
CA SER A 167 13.50 -4.61 -0.05
C SER A 167 14.51 -5.14 0.97
N VAL A 168 15.56 -5.78 0.51
CA VAL A 168 16.69 -6.15 1.39
C VAL A 168 17.47 -4.89 1.70
N MET A 169 17.67 -4.61 3.00
CA MET A 169 18.32 -3.40 3.47
C MET A 169 18.95 -3.53 4.86
N LEU A 170 19.80 -2.56 5.18
CA LEU A 170 20.20 -2.22 6.54
C LEU A 170 19.45 -0.95 6.93
N ARG A 171 18.82 -0.94 8.10
CA ARG A 171 18.10 0.21 8.65
C ARG A 171 18.58 0.51 10.05
N GLY A 172 19.06 1.73 10.30
CA GLY A 172 19.37 2.24 11.63
C GLY A 172 18.36 3.31 12.03
N GLN A 173 17.90 3.26 13.28
CA GLN A 173 16.97 4.24 13.83
C GLN A 173 17.45 4.73 15.20
N GLN A 174 17.41 6.06 15.38
CA GLN A 174 17.62 6.73 16.65
C GLN A 174 16.34 7.45 17.03
N LEU A 175 15.82 7.15 18.22
CA LEU A 175 14.60 7.73 18.76
C LEU A 175 14.91 8.71 19.88
N TRP A 176 14.06 9.72 20.07
CA TRP A 176 14.02 10.61 21.23
C TRP A 176 12.57 11.06 21.47
N ASP A 177 12.28 11.67 22.60
CA ASP A 177 10.90 11.97 23.06
C ASP A 177 10.06 12.75 22.05
N SER A 178 10.68 13.59 21.22
CA SER A 178 9.98 14.47 20.29
C SER A 178 10.26 14.14 18.83
N GLY A 179 10.97 13.05 18.51
CA GLY A 179 11.27 12.76 17.11
C GLY A 179 12.09 11.50 16.87
N SER A 180 12.53 11.34 15.63
CA SER A 180 13.35 10.21 15.21
C SER A 180 14.25 10.58 14.03
N LEU A 181 15.36 9.86 13.90
CA LEU A 181 16.20 9.83 12.73
C LEU A 181 16.32 8.38 12.25
N THR A 182 15.99 8.15 11.00
CA THR A 182 16.13 6.84 10.34
C THR A 182 17.07 6.97 9.17
N ALA A 183 18.04 6.07 9.06
CA ALA A 183 18.88 5.93 7.88
C ALA A 183 18.79 4.50 7.38
N LEU A 184 18.61 4.31 6.08
CA LEU A 184 18.59 2.98 5.49
C LEU A 184 19.39 2.95 4.18
N TYR A 185 19.97 1.77 3.93
CA TYR A 185 20.70 1.45 2.72
C TYR A 185 20.25 0.11 2.18
N SER A 186 19.83 0.10 0.92
CA SER A 186 19.36 -1.07 0.18
C SER A 186 20.35 -1.34 -0.97
N PRO A 187 21.18 -2.39 -0.87
CA PRO A 187 22.18 -2.70 -1.90
C PRO A 187 21.54 -3.27 -3.16
N GLN A 188 22.22 -3.11 -4.29
CA GLN A 188 21.92 -3.86 -5.50
C GLN A 188 22.28 -5.33 -5.30
N LEU A 189 21.32 -6.24 -5.47
CA LEU A 189 21.52 -7.68 -5.30
C LEU A 189 21.32 -8.48 -6.59
N ALA A 190 20.53 -7.95 -7.52
CA ALA A 190 20.36 -8.52 -8.86
C ALA A 190 19.93 -7.40 -9.82
N GLN A 191 20.15 -7.59 -11.13
CA GLN A 191 19.86 -6.57 -12.14
C GLN A 191 18.43 -6.62 -12.67
N GLN A 192 17.77 -7.77 -12.59
CA GLN A 192 16.46 -7.99 -13.20
C GLN A 192 15.53 -8.74 -12.24
N ALA A 193 14.25 -8.38 -12.29
CA ALA A 193 13.19 -9.10 -11.61
C ALA A 193 13.06 -10.54 -12.14
N ASN A 194 12.71 -11.46 -11.25
CA ASN A 194 12.47 -12.86 -11.57
C ASN A 194 11.01 -13.21 -11.26
N ALA A 195 10.23 -13.48 -12.28
CA ALA A 195 8.81 -13.79 -12.17
C ALA A 195 8.49 -15.23 -11.69
N GLY A 196 9.52 -16.05 -11.38
CA GLY A 196 9.33 -17.42 -10.89
C GLY A 196 8.48 -17.46 -9.61
N SER A 197 7.50 -18.35 -9.54
CA SER A 197 6.46 -18.41 -8.51
C SER A 197 7.00 -18.39 -7.08
N TYR A 198 8.06 -19.14 -6.82
CA TYR A 198 8.69 -19.29 -5.49
C TYR A 198 10.05 -18.62 -5.38
N HIS A 199 10.44 -17.84 -6.40
CA HIS A 199 11.72 -17.15 -6.38
C HIS A 199 11.68 -15.96 -5.41
N PRO A 200 12.72 -15.72 -4.58
CA PRO A 200 12.75 -14.59 -3.64
C PRO A 200 12.82 -13.22 -4.33
N ASP A 201 13.04 -13.17 -5.63
CA ASP A 201 13.00 -12.01 -6.51
C ASP A 201 13.74 -10.78 -5.96
N LEU A 202 15.04 -10.99 -5.70
CA LEU A 202 15.90 -9.89 -5.23
C LEU A 202 16.03 -8.76 -6.26
N GLY A 203 15.92 -9.08 -7.54
CA GLY A 203 16.03 -8.11 -8.63
C GLY A 203 14.83 -7.19 -8.77
N ALA A 204 13.66 -7.52 -8.24
CA ALA A 204 12.50 -6.64 -8.31
C ALA A 204 12.67 -5.42 -7.40
N THR A 205 13.04 -5.62 -6.14
CA THR A 205 13.14 -4.55 -5.13
C THR A 205 14.57 -4.10 -4.84
N ASN A 206 15.59 -4.83 -5.33
CA ASN A 206 17.00 -4.53 -5.16
C ASN A 206 17.75 -4.52 -6.50
N ALA A 207 17.14 -3.90 -7.53
CA ALA A 207 17.79 -3.76 -8.85
C ALA A 207 18.89 -2.69 -8.89
N GLN A 208 18.96 -1.82 -7.90
CA GLN A 208 19.94 -0.75 -7.77
C GLN A 208 20.23 -0.41 -6.32
N ASP A 209 21.41 0.17 -6.06
CA ASP A 209 21.71 0.73 -4.76
C ASP A 209 20.80 1.92 -4.45
N ARG A 210 20.20 1.94 -3.27
CA ARG A 210 19.36 3.03 -2.77
C ARG A 210 19.65 3.33 -1.31
N TRP A 211 19.55 4.58 -0.95
CA TRP A 211 19.62 5.03 0.43
C TRP A 211 18.52 6.04 0.72
N LEU A 212 18.10 6.13 1.97
CA LEU A 212 17.13 7.10 2.47
C LEU A 212 17.54 7.56 3.86
N ILE A 213 17.39 8.86 4.12
CA ILE A 213 17.46 9.46 5.45
C ILE A 213 16.09 10.09 5.71
N ALA A 214 15.47 9.75 6.83
CA ALA A 214 14.22 10.32 7.29
C ALA A 214 14.40 10.94 8.66
N TYR A 215 13.99 12.19 8.82
CA TYR A 215 14.02 12.94 10.08
C TYR A 215 12.61 13.38 10.43
N SER A 216 12.12 13.00 11.60
CA SER A 216 10.80 13.40 12.12
C SER A 216 10.95 14.17 13.40
N GLN A 217 10.16 15.23 13.57
CA GLN A 217 10.18 16.06 14.77
C GLN A 217 8.76 16.56 15.08
N LYS A 218 8.26 16.28 16.28
CA LYS A 218 7.02 16.88 16.78
C LYS A 218 7.29 18.35 17.10
N LEU A 219 6.51 19.23 16.48
CA LEU A 219 6.60 20.67 16.74
C LEU A 219 5.58 21.04 17.83
N PRO A 220 5.99 21.86 18.84
CA PRO A 220 5.03 22.41 19.78
C PRO A 220 4.07 23.33 19.02
N SER A 221 2.81 22.96 18.97
CA SER A 221 1.77 23.73 18.27
C SER A 221 1.01 24.58 19.27
N SER A 222 1.12 25.89 19.16
CA SER A 222 0.24 26.86 19.79
C SER A 222 -1.01 27.15 18.96
N MET A 223 -1.07 26.62 17.71
CA MET A 223 -2.17 26.83 16.76
C MET A 223 -2.72 25.47 16.31
N ALA A 224 -3.88 25.11 16.83
CA ALA A 224 -4.75 24.02 16.36
C ALA A 224 -4.04 22.72 15.96
N GLY A 225 -3.73 21.86 16.94
CA GLY A 225 -3.35 20.48 16.69
C GLY A 225 -1.84 20.18 16.70
N GLN A 226 -1.52 18.90 16.82
CA GLN A 226 -0.13 18.44 16.71
C GLN A 226 0.28 18.41 15.24
N LEU A 227 1.31 19.15 14.91
CA LEU A 227 1.95 19.14 13.61
C LEU A 227 3.18 18.23 13.67
N THR A 228 3.23 17.23 12.79
CA THR A 228 4.31 16.26 12.75
C THR A 228 4.95 16.24 11.36
N PRO A 229 5.97 17.08 11.11
CA PRO A 229 6.73 17.04 9.86
C PRO A 229 7.74 15.89 9.88
N GLN A 230 7.83 15.21 8.74
CA GLN A 230 8.90 14.27 8.42
C GLN A 230 9.58 14.73 7.13
N TRP A 231 10.89 14.89 7.19
CA TRP A 231 11.73 15.24 6.05
C TRP A 231 12.46 14.00 5.55
N LEU A 232 12.54 13.86 4.24
CA LEU A 232 13.17 12.72 3.61
C LEU A 232 14.21 13.20 2.59
N LEU A 233 15.32 12.50 2.54
CA LEU A 233 16.33 12.64 1.51
C LEU A 233 16.67 11.26 0.97
N GLN A 234 16.43 11.03 -0.32
CA GLN A 234 16.63 9.73 -0.97
C GLN A 234 17.58 9.88 -2.14
N GLY A 235 18.38 8.86 -2.40
CA GLY A 235 19.24 8.76 -3.56
C GLY A 235 19.66 7.33 -3.85
N GLY A 236 20.44 7.16 -4.91
CA GLY A 236 20.95 5.86 -5.34
C GLY A 236 21.98 5.99 -6.44
N ALA A 237 22.56 4.86 -6.88
CA ALA A 237 23.68 4.85 -7.82
C ALA A 237 23.35 5.46 -9.20
N HIS A 238 22.08 5.37 -9.64
CA HIS A 238 21.63 5.86 -10.95
C HIS A 238 20.46 6.83 -10.86
N THR A 239 20.23 7.41 -9.67
CA THR A 239 19.15 8.37 -9.44
C THR A 239 19.69 9.66 -8.85
N HIS A 240 19.19 10.79 -9.34
CA HIS A 240 19.47 12.06 -8.70
C HIS A 240 18.81 12.09 -7.31
N PRO A 241 19.40 12.78 -6.33
CA PRO A 241 18.79 12.94 -5.02
C PRO A 241 17.37 13.54 -5.12
N GLN A 242 16.46 12.97 -4.34
CA GLN A 242 15.09 13.44 -4.18
C GLN A 242 14.89 13.92 -2.74
N ILE A 243 14.22 15.04 -2.58
CA ILE A 243 13.78 15.52 -1.28
C ILE A 243 12.31 15.15 -1.09
N GLY A 244 11.95 14.74 0.09
CA GLY A 244 10.57 14.43 0.46
C GLY A 244 10.15 15.18 1.72
N MET A 245 8.83 15.33 1.87
CA MET A 245 8.21 15.86 3.08
C MET A 245 6.86 15.20 3.28
N ASN A 246 6.64 14.68 4.47
CA ASN A 246 5.34 14.25 4.94
C ASN A 246 4.92 15.17 6.08
N LEU A 247 3.70 15.63 6.03
CA LEU A 247 3.12 16.52 7.02
C LEU A 247 1.73 16.04 7.37
N SER A 248 1.47 15.82 8.65
CA SER A 248 0.14 15.50 9.17
C SER A 248 -0.25 16.53 10.22
N ALA A 249 -1.51 16.95 10.19
CA ALA A 249 -2.07 17.92 11.11
C ALA A 249 -3.44 17.46 11.61
N LEU A 250 -3.59 17.34 12.92
CA LEU A 250 -4.90 17.17 13.55
C LEU A 250 -5.61 18.51 13.55
N LEU A 251 -6.64 18.67 12.72
CA LEU A 251 -7.41 19.92 12.63
C LEU A 251 -8.40 20.08 13.79
N ASN A 252 -9.00 18.97 14.18
CA ASN A 252 -9.88 18.82 15.34
C ASN A 252 -10.04 17.32 15.66
N ASP A 253 -10.78 16.96 16.70
CA ASP A 253 -10.96 15.58 17.16
C ASP A 253 -11.55 14.62 16.11
N ALA A 254 -12.10 15.14 15.02
CA ALA A 254 -12.75 14.39 13.96
C ALA A 254 -12.05 14.52 12.60
N SER A 255 -11.03 15.37 12.47
CA SER A 255 -10.47 15.71 11.15
C SER A 255 -8.96 15.77 11.17
N VAL A 256 -8.35 15.07 10.24
CA VAL A 256 -6.90 15.09 9.98
C VAL A 256 -6.64 15.52 8.54
N ALA A 257 -5.73 16.46 8.36
CA ALA A 257 -5.22 16.83 7.04
C ALA A 257 -3.76 16.34 6.89
N TYR A 258 -3.38 16.01 5.68
CA TYR A 258 -2.00 15.60 5.38
C TYR A 258 -1.55 16.09 4.01
N LEU A 259 -0.23 16.19 3.90
CA LEU A 259 0.47 16.58 2.68
C LEU A 259 1.71 15.71 2.54
N GLU A 260 1.85 15.08 1.39
CA GLU A 260 3.08 14.41 0.96
C GLU A 260 3.66 15.12 -0.25
N TYR A 261 4.95 15.32 -0.21
CA TYR A 261 5.69 15.93 -1.32
C TYR A 261 6.96 15.13 -1.60
N SER A 262 7.29 15.00 -2.87
CA SER A 262 8.59 14.52 -3.33
C SER A 262 9.04 15.36 -4.53
N GLY A 263 10.29 15.83 -4.52
CA GLY A 263 10.83 16.62 -5.60
C GLY A 263 12.31 16.35 -5.85
N GLY A 264 12.70 16.40 -7.12
CA GLY A 264 14.07 16.22 -7.55
C GLY A 264 14.19 16.12 -9.06
N ARG A 265 15.42 16.02 -9.54
CA ARG A 265 15.67 15.84 -10.98
C ARG A 265 15.34 14.41 -11.37
N SER A 266 14.50 14.24 -12.39
CA SER A 266 14.14 12.92 -12.94
C SER A 266 13.70 13.04 -14.40
N GLY A 267 13.83 11.97 -15.16
CA GLY A 267 13.25 11.84 -16.50
C GLY A 267 11.72 11.77 -16.44
N SER A 268 11.04 12.10 -17.55
CA SER A 268 9.61 11.82 -17.64
C SER A 268 9.34 10.31 -17.60
N MET A 269 8.15 9.92 -17.15
CA MET A 269 7.73 8.51 -17.17
C MET A 269 7.77 7.93 -18.59
N LEU A 270 7.45 8.73 -19.61
CA LEU A 270 7.50 8.30 -21.00
C LEU A 270 8.92 8.02 -21.46
N SER A 271 9.86 8.92 -21.16
CA SER A 271 11.29 8.73 -21.49
C SER A 271 11.83 7.46 -20.80
N GLN A 272 11.52 7.27 -19.53
CA GLN A 272 11.96 6.09 -18.78
C GLN A 272 11.34 4.80 -19.31
N ALA A 273 10.02 4.79 -19.58
CA ALA A 273 9.31 3.62 -20.09
C ALA A 273 9.77 3.17 -21.48
N LEU A 274 10.12 4.13 -22.34
CA LEU A 274 10.56 3.85 -23.71
C LEU A 274 12.09 3.78 -23.88
N GLN A 275 12.86 3.99 -22.79
CA GLN A 275 14.32 4.17 -22.84
C GLN A 275 14.71 5.23 -23.91
N GLY A 276 13.93 6.31 -23.93
CA GLY A 276 14.04 7.37 -24.91
C GLY A 276 15.12 8.39 -24.56
N LYS A 277 15.07 9.54 -25.25
CA LYS A 277 16.01 10.63 -25.01
C LYS A 277 15.90 11.14 -23.57
N ASP A 278 17.03 11.42 -22.94
CA ASP A 278 17.08 12.04 -21.62
C ASP A 278 16.41 13.42 -21.64
N ASP A 279 15.39 13.56 -20.83
CA ASP A 279 14.59 14.76 -20.58
C ASP A 279 14.59 15.15 -19.11
N THR A 280 15.67 14.81 -18.39
CA THR A 280 15.81 15.02 -16.95
C THR A 280 15.71 16.51 -16.58
N VAL A 281 14.66 16.86 -15.85
CA VAL A 281 14.42 18.18 -15.26
C VAL A 281 13.95 18.02 -13.81
N PHE A 282 13.83 19.11 -13.07
CA PHE A 282 13.23 19.07 -11.74
C PHE A 282 11.73 18.81 -11.85
N ARG A 283 11.24 17.78 -11.15
CA ARG A 283 9.83 17.36 -11.16
C ARG A 283 9.30 17.23 -9.75
N ASN A 284 8.07 17.67 -9.57
CA ASN A 284 7.36 17.61 -8.30
C ASN A 284 6.31 16.48 -8.33
N ARG A 285 6.11 15.84 -7.18
CA ARG A 285 5.03 14.90 -6.92
C ARG A 285 4.38 15.31 -5.60
N LEU A 286 3.06 15.23 -5.54
CA LEU A 286 2.27 15.69 -4.39
C LEU A 286 1.08 14.76 -4.17
N ALA A 287 0.77 14.49 -2.91
CA ALA A 287 -0.54 14.01 -2.48
C ALA A 287 -0.99 14.87 -1.31
N SER A 288 -2.21 15.34 -1.34
CA SER A 288 -2.79 16.16 -0.26
C SER A 288 -4.21 15.69 0.02
N GLY A 289 -4.53 15.46 1.26
CA GLY A 289 -5.83 14.92 1.63
C GLY A 289 -6.33 15.40 2.99
N ILE A 290 -7.59 15.10 3.20
CA ILE A 290 -8.28 15.28 4.47
C ILE A 290 -9.10 14.04 4.75
N THR A 291 -9.02 13.54 5.98
CA THR A 291 -9.89 12.50 6.52
C THR A 291 -10.77 13.09 7.60
N TYR A 292 -12.07 12.84 7.50
CA TYR A 292 -13.07 13.19 8.50
C TYR A 292 -13.73 11.92 9.03
N THR A 293 -13.74 11.75 10.36
CA THR A 293 -14.39 10.62 11.03
C THR A 293 -15.59 11.11 11.84
N ALA A 294 -16.77 10.67 11.43
CA ALA A 294 -18.03 11.02 12.10
C ALA A 294 -18.22 10.22 13.41
N ALA A 295 -19.12 10.69 14.27
CA ALA A 295 -19.40 10.04 15.56
C ALA A 295 -19.92 8.59 15.45
N ASN A 296 -20.47 8.19 14.30
CA ASN A 296 -20.90 6.83 14.00
C ASN A 296 -19.77 5.97 13.39
N LYS A 297 -18.52 6.36 13.54
CA LYS A 297 -17.30 5.71 13.02
C LYS A 297 -17.13 5.74 11.49
N LEU A 298 -18.02 6.40 10.73
CA LEU A 298 -17.81 6.57 9.29
C LEU A 298 -16.65 7.53 9.05
N SER A 299 -15.57 7.04 8.43
CA SER A 299 -14.43 7.83 7.98
C SER A 299 -14.52 8.10 6.49
N LEU A 300 -14.31 9.34 6.08
CA LEU A 300 -14.29 9.78 4.69
C LEU A 300 -12.96 10.47 4.40
N THR A 301 -12.24 9.98 3.42
CA THR A 301 -10.97 10.56 2.94
C THR A 301 -11.16 11.10 1.54
N LEU A 302 -10.69 12.31 1.30
CA LEU A 302 -10.56 12.95 -0.02
C LEU A 302 -9.11 13.33 -0.24
N GLU A 303 -8.53 12.87 -1.37
CA GLU A 303 -7.17 13.21 -1.77
C GLU A 303 -7.14 13.83 -3.17
N TYR A 304 -6.25 14.79 -3.35
CA TYR A 304 -5.77 15.25 -4.65
C TYR A 304 -4.33 14.79 -4.85
N GLU A 305 -4.06 14.21 -5.99
CA GLU A 305 -2.81 13.56 -6.34
C GLU A 305 -2.21 14.20 -7.59
N TYR A 306 -0.90 14.46 -7.56
CA TYR A 306 -0.16 15.08 -8.67
C TYR A 306 1.18 14.42 -8.89
N ASN A 307 1.48 14.07 -10.14
CA ASN A 307 2.78 13.57 -10.58
C ASN A 307 3.31 14.36 -11.79
N GLY A 308 4.25 15.26 -11.55
CA GLY A 308 4.88 16.05 -12.61
C GLY A 308 5.78 15.27 -13.59
N SER A 309 6.07 13.98 -13.29
CA SER A 309 6.79 13.07 -14.21
C SER A 309 5.85 12.38 -15.21
N ALA A 310 4.55 12.31 -14.90
CA ALA A 310 3.54 11.68 -15.74
C ALA A 310 3.12 12.61 -16.91
N LEU A 311 2.42 12.02 -17.87
CA LEU A 311 1.92 12.74 -19.04
C LEU A 311 0.83 13.73 -18.63
N ASP A 312 0.89 14.95 -19.21
CA ASP A 312 -0.24 15.87 -19.18
C ASP A 312 -1.34 15.43 -20.16
N ASP A 313 -2.46 16.15 -20.14
CA ASP A 313 -3.65 15.81 -20.92
C ASP A 313 -3.33 15.73 -22.43
N GLN A 314 -2.55 16.68 -22.96
CA GLN A 314 -2.21 16.73 -24.37
C GLN A 314 -1.30 15.56 -24.79
N ALA A 315 -0.25 15.29 -24.00
CA ALA A 315 0.67 14.18 -24.26
C ALA A 315 0.00 12.81 -24.06
N TRP A 316 -0.91 12.70 -23.09
CA TRP A 316 -1.72 11.51 -22.87
C TRP A 316 -2.64 11.22 -24.05
N ASP A 317 -3.34 12.24 -24.55
CA ASP A 317 -4.19 12.12 -25.74
C ASP A 317 -3.38 11.75 -26.99
N ALA A 318 -2.20 12.33 -27.16
CA ALA A 318 -1.30 12.00 -28.28
C ALA A 318 -0.88 10.51 -28.22
N LEU A 319 -0.50 10.01 -27.03
CA LEU A 319 -0.11 8.63 -26.84
C LEU A 319 -1.28 7.67 -27.14
N ARG A 320 -2.48 7.98 -26.69
CA ARG A 320 -3.72 7.21 -26.96
C ARG A 320 -4.10 7.21 -28.44
N LYS A 321 -3.94 8.33 -29.13
CA LYS A 321 -4.17 8.44 -30.59
C LYS A 321 -3.25 7.52 -31.37
N GLY A 322 -2.01 7.31 -30.92
CA GLY A 322 -1.07 6.37 -31.51
C GLY A 322 -1.63 4.95 -31.65
N ILE A 323 -2.45 4.48 -30.71
CA ILE A 323 -3.10 3.17 -30.80
C ILE A 323 -4.01 3.09 -32.03
N LYS A 324 -4.85 4.13 -32.26
CA LYS A 324 -5.78 4.21 -33.40
C LYS A 324 -5.03 4.31 -34.74
N GLN A 325 -3.77 4.78 -34.71
CA GLN A 325 -2.90 4.89 -35.87
C GLN A 325 -2.03 3.65 -36.11
N GLY A 326 -2.26 2.55 -35.39
CA GLY A 326 -1.52 1.30 -35.53
C GLY A 326 -0.18 1.21 -34.80
N ALA A 327 0.10 2.14 -33.89
CA ALA A 327 1.31 2.18 -33.06
C ALA A 327 1.00 1.99 -31.56
N PRO A 328 0.53 0.81 -31.10
CA PRO A 328 0.14 0.59 -29.71
C PRO A 328 1.33 0.40 -28.75
N LEU A 329 2.51 0.04 -29.25
CA LEU A 329 3.64 -0.37 -28.44
C LEU A 329 4.10 0.69 -27.41
N PRO A 330 4.26 1.98 -27.75
CA PRO A 330 4.65 3.00 -26.78
C PRO A 330 3.64 3.14 -25.64
N TYR A 331 2.33 3.04 -25.95
CA TYR A 331 1.28 3.06 -24.94
C TYR A 331 1.38 1.86 -24.00
N LEU A 332 1.55 0.66 -24.52
CA LEU A 332 1.65 -0.55 -23.71
C LEU A 332 2.89 -0.52 -22.80
N GLN A 333 4.03 -0.09 -23.32
CA GLN A 333 5.28 0.05 -22.54
C GLN A 333 5.12 1.08 -21.42
N TYR A 334 4.51 2.26 -21.74
CA TYR A 334 4.22 3.28 -20.74
C TYR A 334 3.30 2.76 -19.63
N ARG A 335 2.21 2.09 -19.99
CA ARG A 335 1.26 1.54 -19.04
C ARG A 335 1.86 0.46 -18.14
N GLN A 336 2.65 -0.44 -18.72
CA GLN A 336 3.32 -1.49 -17.94
C GLN A 336 4.35 -0.90 -16.97
N TRP A 337 5.15 0.05 -17.45
CA TRP A 337 6.11 0.76 -16.60
C TRP A 337 5.41 1.47 -15.44
N GLN A 338 4.36 2.22 -15.74
CA GLN A 338 3.55 2.95 -14.77
C GLN A 338 2.97 2.03 -13.67
N GLN A 339 2.43 0.87 -14.06
CA GLN A 339 1.87 -0.10 -13.12
C GLN A 339 2.97 -0.71 -12.22
N ASN A 340 4.10 -1.08 -12.80
CA ASN A 340 5.23 -1.65 -12.05
C ASN A 340 5.81 -0.65 -11.02
N GLN A 341 5.81 0.63 -11.35
CA GLN A 341 6.26 1.70 -10.47
C GLN A 341 5.18 2.19 -9.50
N GLN A 342 3.96 1.70 -9.63
CA GLN A 342 2.80 2.19 -8.86
C GLN A 342 2.61 3.71 -8.96
N GLU A 343 2.85 4.26 -10.15
CA GLU A 343 2.71 5.69 -10.45
C GLU A 343 1.34 6.02 -11.04
N LEU A 344 0.94 7.30 -10.99
CA LEU A 344 -0.27 7.79 -11.68
C LEU A 344 -0.12 7.65 -13.19
N ALA A 345 -1.19 7.31 -13.89
CA ALA A 345 -1.16 7.20 -15.36
C ALA A 345 -1.01 8.55 -16.06
N THR A 346 -1.56 9.62 -15.46
CA THR A 346 -1.45 11.01 -15.90
C THR A 346 -1.10 11.91 -14.72
N ARG A 347 -0.91 13.20 -14.95
CA ARG A 347 -0.44 14.12 -13.91
C ARG A 347 -1.37 14.28 -12.73
N GLN A 348 -2.68 14.07 -12.89
CA GLN A 348 -3.66 14.47 -11.87
C GLN A 348 -4.72 13.39 -11.67
N GLU A 349 -4.97 13.07 -10.42
CA GLU A 349 -6.02 12.14 -9.99
C GLU A 349 -6.70 12.65 -8.72
N VAL A 350 -7.96 12.30 -8.55
CA VAL A 350 -8.71 12.48 -7.31
C VAL A 350 -9.06 11.12 -6.75
N PHE A 351 -8.78 10.91 -5.49
CA PHE A 351 -9.09 9.71 -4.75
C PHE A 351 -10.09 10.02 -3.63
N VAL A 352 -11.10 9.17 -3.50
CA VAL A 352 -12.09 9.21 -2.43
C VAL A 352 -12.15 7.82 -1.79
N TYR A 353 -12.10 7.76 -0.47
CA TYR A 353 -12.22 6.53 0.30
C TYR A 353 -13.21 6.71 1.45
N ALA A 354 -14.00 5.70 1.69
CA ALA A 354 -14.91 5.62 2.83
C ALA A 354 -14.69 4.30 3.56
N SER A 355 -14.60 4.34 4.88
CA SER A 355 -14.54 3.18 5.76
C SER A 355 -15.56 3.33 6.88
N TRP A 356 -16.36 2.31 7.11
CA TRP A 356 -17.43 2.33 8.12
C TRP A 356 -17.45 1.01 8.91
N PRO A 357 -16.65 0.92 10.00
CA PRO A 357 -16.70 -0.23 10.90
C PRO A 357 -18.04 -0.33 11.61
N ASP A 358 -18.52 -1.54 11.86
CA ASP A 358 -19.83 -1.81 12.48
C ASP A 358 -21.01 -1.06 11.81
N ALA A 359 -21.00 -0.99 10.47
CA ALA A 359 -21.80 -0.05 9.69
C ALA A 359 -23.33 -0.13 9.93
N LEU A 360 -23.93 -1.26 9.72
CA LEU A 360 -25.38 -1.50 9.86
C LEU A 360 -25.67 -2.53 10.94
N LEU A 361 -24.73 -3.42 11.14
CA LEU A 361 -24.73 -4.52 12.10
C LEU A 361 -23.38 -4.54 12.79
N GLN A 362 -23.35 -4.95 14.03
CA GLN A 362 -22.10 -5.20 14.74
C GLN A 362 -21.25 -6.23 13.97
N HIS A 363 -19.96 -6.00 13.86
CA HIS A 363 -19.00 -6.81 13.11
C HIS A 363 -19.12 -6.74 11.57
N LEU A 364 -19.94 -5.86 11.01
CA LEU A 364 -20.02 -5.63 9.57
C LEU A 364 -19.26 -4.35 9.22
N ASP A 365 -18.14 -4.48 8.52
CA ASP A 365 -17.37 -3.35 8.00
C ASP A 365 -17.70 -3.14 6.52
N LEU A 366 -17.96 -1.88 6.16
CA LEU A 366 -18.16 -1.46 4.78
C LEU A 366 -17.03 -0.53 4.37
N SER A 367 -16.46 -0.77 3.20
CA SER A 367 -15.46 0.11 2.60
C SER A 367 -15.80 0.41 1.16
N ALA A 368 -15.50 1.63 0.70
CA ALA A 368 -15.73 2.08 -0.66
C ALA A 368 -14.58 2.97 -1.13
N MET A 369 -14.22 2.86 -2.42
CA MET A 369 -13.17 3.65 -3.03
C MET A 369 -13.58 4.11 -4.42
N GLN A 370 -13.20 5.35 -4.76
CA GLN A 370 -13.24 5.86 -6.13
C GLN A 370 -11.92 6.54 -6.46
N LYS A 371 -11.36 6.21 -7.62
CA LYS A 371 -10.28 6.96 -8.29
C LYS A 371 -10.81 7.59 -9.55
N LEU A 372 -10.51 8.89 -9.75
CA LEU A 372 -10.92 9.65 -10.93
C LEU A 372 -9.67 10.26 -11.58
N ASN A 373 -9.30 9.76 -12.74
CA ASN A 373 -8.28 10.38 -13.56
C ASN A 373 -8.81 11.67 -14.19
N LEU A 374 -8.14 12.81 -13.98
CA LEU A 374 -8.65 14.11 -14.42
C LEU A 374 -8.42 14.37 -15.91
N ALA A 375 -7.41 13.75 -16.55
CA ALA A 375 -7.08 13.95 -17.95
C ALA A 375 -8.08 13.27 -18.91
N ASP A 376 -8.56 12.08 -18.58
CA ASP A 376 -9.47 11.33 -19.46
C ASP A 376 -10.81 10.96 -18.81
N HIS A 377 -11.06 11.44 -17.59
CA HIS A 377 -12.28 11.25 -16.80
C HIS A 377 -12.64 9.78 -16.54
N SER A 378 -11.72 8.85 -16.76
CA SER A 378 -11.92 7.45 -16.44
C SER A 378 -11.90 7.22 -14.94
N ARG A 379 -12.57 6.15 -14.49
CA ARG A 379 -12.79 5.90 -13.06
C ARG A 379 -12.60 4.44 -12.70
N LEU A 380 -12.06 4.23 -11.51
CA LEU A 380 -12.08 2.97 -10.78
C LEU A 380 -13.04 3.11 -9.60
N TYR A 381 -13.94 2.17 -9.44
CA TYR A 381 -14.77 2.00 -8.25
C TYR A 381 -14.45 0.67 -7.60
N TRP A 382 -14.43 0.64 -6.29
CA TRP A 382 -14.28 -0.57 -5.48
C TRP A 382 -15.15 -0.48 -4.24
N LEU A 383 -15.75 -1.60 -3.86
CA LEU A 383 -16.59 -1.75 -2.68
C LEU A 383 -16.23 -3.06 -1.99
N GLU A 384 -16.21 -3.06 -0.66
CA GLU A 384 -16.09 -4.26 0.16
C GLU A 384 -17.13 -4.22 1.29
N ALA A 385 -17.75 -5.38 1.54
CA ALA A 385 -18.48 -5.67 2.76
C ALA A 385 -17.78 -6.86 3.44
N ARG A 386 -17.34 -6.67 4.67
CA ARG A 386 -16.61 -7.70 5.45
C ARG A 386 -17.34 -7.92 6.77
N TYR A 387 -17.63 -9.18 7.05
CA TYR A 387 -18.25 -9.60 8.30
C TYR A 387 -17.26 -10.40 9.12
N HIS A 388 -16.99 -9.92 10.34
CA HIS A 388 -16.03 -10.50 11.28
C HIS A 388 -16.71 -11.44 12.25
N LEU A 389 -16.22 -12.68 12.31
CA LEU A 389 -16.53 -13.65 13.34
C LEU A 389 -15.27 -13.89 14.17
N GLU A 390 -15.36 -14.60 15.27
CA GLU A 390 -14.26 -14.77 16.23
C GLU A 390 -12.95 -15.26 15.58
N LYS A 391 -13.03 -16.22 14.64
CA LYS A 391 -11.87 -16.79 13.92
C LYS A 391 -12.06 -16.85 12.42
N LEU A 392 -13.02 -16.11 11.90
CA LEU A 392 -13.43 -16.21 10.52
C LEU A 392 -13.87 -14.84 9.99
N ASP A 393 -13.37 -14.45 8.82
CA ASP A 393 -13.91 -13.33 8.06
C ASP A 393 -14.62 -13.82 6.80
N LEU A 394 -15.76 -13.24 6.52
CA LEU A 394 -16.47 -13.33 5.26
C LEU A 394 -16.40 -11.98 4.56
N ALA A 395 -15.95 -11.91 3.31
CA ALA A 395 -15.94 -10.66 2.58
C ALA A 395 -16.51 -10.83 1.17
N LEU A 396 -17.19 -9.79 0.72
CA LEU A 396 -17.65 -9.64 -0.66
C LEU A 396 -17.05 -8.35 -1.22
N GLN A 397 -16.29 -8.47 -2.29
CA GLN A 397 -15.71 -7.33 -3.00
C GLN A 397 -16.32 -7.18 -4.38
N TRP A 398 -16.49 -5.93 -4.80
CA TRP A 398 -16.89 -5.57 -6.14
C TRP A 398 -15.99 -4.45 -6.66
N GLN A 399 -15.61 -4.54 -7.95
CA GLN A 399 -14.80 -3.53 -8.62
C GLN A 399 -15.37 -3.23 -9.99
N ARG A 400 -15.29 -1.98 -10.43
CA ARG A 400 -15.64 -1.54 -11.78
C ARG A 400 -14.63 -0.52 -12.30
N ASN A 401 -14.14 -0.77 -13.51
CA ASN A 401 -13.35 0.16 -14.30
C ASN A 401 -14.23 0.76 -15.39
N SER A 402 -14.18 2.08 -15.59
CA SER A 402 -14.97 2.79 -16.59
C SER A 402 -14.14 3.86 -17.31
N GLY A 403 -14.45 4.07 -18.56
CA GLY A 403 -13.76 5.00 -19.46
C GLY A 403 -13.64 4.41 -20.86
N GLU A 404 -13.00 5.15 -21.76
CA GLU A 404 -12.65 4.65 -23.10
C GLU A 404 -11.64 3.50 -23.02
N ALA A 405 -11.61 2.63 -24.02
CA ALA A 405 -10.75 1.44 -24.06
C ALA A 405 -9.23 1.73 -23.93
N SER A 406 -8.80 2.97 -24.16
CA SER A 406 -7.41 3.41 -24.01
C SER A 406 -7.20 4.38 -22.84
N SER A 407 -8.21 4.63 -22.01
CA SER A 407 -8.12 5.54 -20.86
C SER A 407 -7.41 4.88 -19.69
N ALA A 408 -7.07 5.64 -18.65
CA ALA A 408 -6.31 5.17 -17.49
C ALA A 408 -6.97 3.95 -16.83
N TYR A 409 -8.27 3.97 -16.62
CA TYR A 409 -9.04 2.87 -16.02
C TYR A 409 -9.81 2.03 -17.02
N GLY A 410 -10.27 2.62 -18.14
CA GLY A 410 -11.02 1.88 -19.16
C GLY A 410 -10.18 0.84 -19.93
N ALA A 411 -8.84 1.00 -19.94
CA ALA A 411 -7.91 0.03 -20.52
C ALA A 411 -7.68 -1.21 -19.63
N ALA A 412 -8.26 -1.28 -18.44
CA ALA A 412 -8.13 -2.43 -17.56
C ALA A 412 -8.69 -3.70 -18.24
N LEU A 413 -7.97 -4.82 -18.07
CA LEU A 413 -8.39 -6.12 -18.59
C LEU A 413 -9.75 -6.59 -18.03
N GLN A 414 -10.12 -6.07 -16.86
CA GLN A 414 -11.39 -6.37 -16.20
C GLN A 414 -12.28 -5.12 -16.20
N LYS A 415 -13.42 -5.18 -16.84
CA LYS A 415 -14.41 -4.09 -16.86
C LYS A 415 -15.12 -4.00 -15.51
N TYR A 416 -15.54 -5.13 -14.98
CA TYR A 416 -16.03 -5.27 -13.61
C TYR A 416 -15.66 -6.66 -13.11
N SER A 417 -15.51 -6.78 -11.80
CA SER A 417 -15.28 -8.05 -11.12
C SER A 417 -15.96 -8.07 -9.76
N TRP A 418 -16.24 -9.26 -9.28
CA TRP A 418 -16.63 -9.49 -7.91
C TRP A 418 -15.88 -10.72 -7.38
N GLN A 419 -15.64 -10.77 -6.08
CA GLN A 419 -15.11 -11.95 -5.41
C GLN A 419 -15.69 -12.08 -4.00
N ALA A 420 -16.04 -13.30 -3.63
CA ALA A 420 -16.36 -13.68 -2.26
C ALA A 420 -15.12 -14.31 -1.63
N GLN A 421 -14.83 -13.97 -0.38
CA GLN A 421 -13.66 -14.43 0.37
C GLN A 421 -14.09 -15.04 1.70
N LEU A 422 -13.42 -16.10 2.06
CA LEU A 422 -13.51 -16.75 3.36
C LEU A 422 -12.08 -16.81 3.93
N ARG A 423 -11.84 -16.22 5.09
CA ARG A 423 -10.55 -16.24 5.77
C ARG A 423 -10.70 -16.87 7.16
N VAL A 424 -9.85 -17.82 7.47
CA VAL A 424 -9.82 -18.54 8.75
C VAL A 424 -8.50 -18.25 9.44
N TYR A 425 -8.54 -17.79 10.70
CA TYR A 425 -7.38 -17.43 11.52
C TYR A 425 -7.01 -18.57 12.49
N PHE A 426 -5.68 -18.71 12.76
CA PHE A 426 -5.11 -19.74 13.63
C PHE A 426 -4.26 -19.15 14.74
#